data_9155800ca02a4431858cbe74448c3c8c
#
_entry.id   9155800ca02a4431858cbe74448c3c8c
#
_cell.length_a   1.000
_cell.length_b   1.000
_cell.length_c   1.000
_cell.angle_alpha   90.00
_cell.angle_beta   90.00
_cell.angle_gamma   90.00
#
_symmetry.space_group_name_H-M   'P 1'
#
loop_
_entity.id
_entity.type
_entity.pdbx_description
1 polymer ?
#
loop_
_entity_poly.entity_id
_entity_poly.type
_entity_poly.pdbx_seq_one_letter_code
_entity_poly.pdbx_strand_id
1 'polypeptide(L)'
;EICACLVGSEMCIRDSLSFHAAIPTNIKSLKQKRQLDENSVTVENKIYITFSINEGDTYKSIGNLMMDGAWLHEKRGQIAFNWPTNPKILHMLPGLAQYYYNSMTDNDYFTVPTSGIGYFDATHSTEEARSLYAAKSKEVAEYADLHYIDVWWNGFQGNDKWLQSMGMKGYTSWTDKQQVWYFSAIPRIESELYYDLYYPPTRRKAANMATYIKSQTESITDRPWFVHVYACDPTFAAEVMNNLPADRFKAVCMDEFFALAIKAKN
;
A
#
# COMPACT_ATOMS: atom_id res chain seq x y z
N GLU A 1 13.42 20.46 30.37
CA GLU A 1 12.44 20.81 29.31
C GLU A 1 12.27 19.67 28.28
N ILE A 2 13.35 19.04 27.85
CA ILE A 2 13.29 17.90 26.90
C ILE A 2 12.58 16.69 27.53
N CYS A 3 12.79 16.45 28.81
CA CYS A 3 12.14 15.35 29.54
C CYS A 3 10.61 15.54 29.66
N ALA A 4 10.15 16.77 29.83
CA ALA A 4 8.72 17.07 29.94
C ALA A 4 7.98 16.88 28.62
N CYS A 5 8.62 17.18 27.47
CA CYS A 5 8.07 16.91 26.15
C CYS A 5 7.97 15.42 25.83
N LEU A 6 8.97 14.62 26.23
CA LEU A 6 8.98 13.17 26.03
C LEU A 6 7.91 12.47 26.90
N VAL A 7 7.79 12.86 28.15
CA VAL A 7 6.77 12.34 29.07
C VAL A 7 5.36 12.73 28.60
N GLY A 8 5.17 13.94 28.11
CA GLY A 8 3.90 14.38 27.55
C GLY A 8 3.48 13.61 26.30
N SER A 9 4.43 13.33 25.39
CA SER A 9 4.15 12.54 24.20
C SER A 9 3.89 11.07 24.50
N GLU A 10 4.59 10.47 25.46
CA GLU A 10 4.33 9.09 25.89
C GLU A 10 2.96 8.96 26.58
N MET A 11 2.57 9.92 27.41
CA MET A 11 1.24 9.95 28.03
C MET A 11 0.15 10.10 26.98
N CYS A 12 0.28 11.01 26.03
CA CYS A 12 -0.67 11.17 24.93
C CYS A 12 -0.83 9.90 24.11
N ILE A 13 0.26 9.18 23.81
CA ILE A 13 0.21 7.91 23.07
C ILE A 13 -0.50 6.83 23.90
N ARG A 14 -0.15 6.69 25.18
CA ARG A 14 -0.78 5.70 26.06
C ARG A 14 -2.26 5.98 26.29
N ASP A 15 -2.63 7.20 26.56
CA ASP A 15 -4.02 7.59 26.79
C ASP A 15 -4.84 7.44 25.49
N SER A 16 -4.28 7.79 24.33
CA SER A 16 -4.95 7.59 23.05
C SER A 16 -5.15 6.10 22.73
N LEU A 17 -4.17 5.24 22.96
CA LEU A 17 -4.31 3.80 22.75
C LEU A 17 -5.36 3.18 23.68
N SER A 18 -5.32 3.51 24.97
CA SER A 18 -6.30 3.03 25.94
C SER A 18 -7.71 3.50 25.61
N PHE A 19 -7.86 4.75 25.20
CA PHE A 19 -9.14 5.31 24.75
C PHE A 19 -9.66 4.57 23.52
N HIS A 20 -8.85 4.43 22.50
CA HIS A 20 -9.25 3.75 21.27
C HIS A 20 -9.55 2.25 21.49
N ALA A 21 -8.77 1.57 22.33
CA ALA A 21 -9.03 0.18 22.69
C ALA A 21 -10.32 0.00 23.51
N ALA A 22 -10.74 1.03 24.23
CA ALA A 22 -11.97 1.00 25.03
C ALA A 22 -13.23 1.40 24.24
N ILE A 23 -13.10 1.90 23.00
CA ILE A 23 -14.26 2.24 22.17
C ILE A 23 -15.02 0.95 21.84
N PRO A 24 -16.30 0.84 22.24
CA PRO A 24 -17.11 -0.32 21.90
C PRO A 24 -17.28 -0.41 20.39
N THR A 25 -16.80 -1.50 19.79
CA THR A 25 -17.04 -1.79 18.41
C THR A 25 -17.70 -3.16 18.30
N ASN A 26 -18.70 -3.27 17.44
CA ASN A 26 -19.35 -4.54 17.13
C ASN A 26 -18.66 -5.28 15.96
N ILE A 27 -17.44 -4.86 15.62
CA ILE A 27 -16.75 -5.33 14.43
C ILE A 27 -16.00 -6.61 14.77
N LYS A 28 -16.42 -7.72 14.18
CA LYS A 28 -15.69 -8.99 14.23
C LYS A 28 -14.58 -9.07 13.17
N SER A 29 -14.76 -8.35 12.05
CA SER A 29 -13.79 -8.22 10.97
C SER A 29 -14.09 -6.94 10.19
N LEU A 30 -13.07 -6.36 9.61
CA LEU A 30 -13.18 -5.23 8.69
C LEU A 30 -13.30 -5.77 7.25
N LYS A 31 -13.91 -4.98 6.36
CA LYS A 31 -14.06 -5.35 4.94
C LYS A 31 -13.74 -4.17 4.05
N GLN A 32 -12.93 -4.41 3.03
CA GLN A 32 -12.71 -3.46 1.95
C GLN A 32 -14.07 -3.05 1.36
N LYS A 33 -14.24 -1.78 1.05
CA LYS A 33 -15.50 -1.31 0.49
C LYS A 33 -15.79 -1.94 -0.88
N ARG A 34 -14.77 -1.95 -1.73
CA ARG A 34 -14.84 -2.63 -3.02
C ARG A 34 -14.42 -4.08 -2.87
N GLN A 35 -15.29 -4.98 -3.33
CA GLN A 35 -15.02 -6.41 -3.44
C GLN A 35 -14.89 -6.75 -4.93
N LEU A 36 -13.68 -6.84 -5.42
CA LEU A 36 -13.41 -7.13 -6.82
C LEU A 36 -13.60 -8.62 -7.11
N ASP A 37 -14.39 -8.95 -8.11
CA ASP A 37 -14.30 -10.26 -8.76
C ASP A 37 -13.10 -10.28 -9.71
N GLU A 38 -12.01 -10.89 -9.28
CA GLU A 38 -10.75 -10.97 -10.01
C GLU A 38 -10.91 -11.62 -11.42
N ASN A 39 -11.95 -12.46 -11.60
CA ASN A 39 -12.24 -13.10 -12.89
C ASN A 39 -12.95 -12.16 -13.87
N SER A 40 -13.63 -11.15 -13.36
CA SER A 40 -14.43 -10.21 -14.18
C SER A 40 -13.62 -9.08 -14.81
N VAL A 41 -12.35 -8.87 -14.37
CA VAL A 41 -11.53 -7.78 -14.91
C VAL A 41 -11.30 -7.95 -16.42
N THR A 42 -11.33 -6.85 -17.15
CA THR A 42 -11.06 -6.82 -18.59
C THR A 42 -9.75 -6.10 -18.86
N VAL A 43 -8.83 -6.82 -19.51
CA VAL A 43 -7.52 -6.25 -19.90
C VAL A 43 -7.70 -5.37 -21.12
N GLU A 44 -7.38 -4.10 -20.98
CA GLU A 44 -7.38 -3.11 -22.06
C GLU A 44 -5.94 -2.88 -22.56
N ASN A 45 -5.79 -2.32 -23.73
CA ASN A 45 -4.49 -1.91 -24.28
C ASN A 45 -3.98 -0.62 -23.61
N LYS A 46 -3.74 -0.68 -22.30
CA LYS A 46 -3.38 0.44 -21.43
C LYS A 46 -2.08 0.18 -20.66
N ILE A 47 -1.52 1.26 -20.14
CA ILE A 47 -0.55 1.23 -19.06
C ILE A 47 -1.32 1.48 -17.77
N TYR A 48 -1.41 0.47 -16.92
CA TYR A 48 -2.08 0.55 -15.64
C TYR A 48 -1.13 1.12 -14.60
N ILE A 49 -1.59 2.10 -13.84
CA ILE A 49 -0.83 2.71 -12.75
C ILE A 49 -1.55 2.44 -11.43
N THR A 50 -0.82 1.97 -10.43
CA THR A 50 -1.31 1.89 -9.05
C THR A 50 -0.48 2.81 -8.16
N PHE A 51 -1.17 3.65 -7.38
CA PHE A 51 -0.54 4.59 -6.47
C PHE A 51 -0.67 4.08 -5.04
N SER A 52 0.40 4.18 -4.27
CA SER A 52 0.39 3.89 -2.83
C SER A 52 1.04 5.03 -2.06
N ILE A 53 0.52 5.35 -0.88
CA ILE A 53 1.25 6.21 0.04
C ILE A 53 2.46 5.45 0.58
N ASN A 54 3.55 6.17 0.87
CA ASN A 54 4.81 5.55 1.26
C ASN A 54 4.91 5.17 2.73
N GLU A 55 3.87 5.30 3.47
CA GLU A 55 3.87 5.02 4.91
C GLU A 55 2.58 4.28 5.30
N GLY A 56 2.54 3.69 6.47
CA GLY A 56 1.35 2.99 6.94
C GLY A 56 1.66 1.96 8.01
N ASP A 57 2.93 1.80 8.31
CA ASP A 57 3.48 0.83 9.24
C ASP A 57 3.52 1.33 10.69
N THR A 58 3.37 2.64 10.90
CA THR A 58 3.46 3.26 12.22
C THR A 58 2.12 3.74 12.75
N TYR A 59 2.03 3.84 14.08
CA TYR A 59 0.91 4.50 14.75
C TYR A 59 0.73 5.94 14.27
N LYS A 60 1.83 6.67 14.03
CA LYS A 60 1.79 8.04 13.54
C LYS A 60 1.02 8.15 12.21
N SER A 61 1.28 7.26 11.28
CA SER A 61 0.60 7.27 9.98
C SER A 61 -0.90 7.09 10.12
N ILE A 62 -1.31 6.06 10.86
CA ILE A 62 -2.73 5.73 11.05
C ILE A 62 -3.41 6.73 11.99
N GLY A 63 -2.77 7.08 13.11
CA GLY A 63 -3.31 7.99 14.12
C GLY A 63 -3.41 9.44 13.63
N ASN A 64 -2.56 9.85 12.69
CA ASN A 64 -2.58 11.18 12.07
C ASN A 64 -3.27 11.17 10.69
N LEU A 65 -4.39 10.47 10.59
CA LEU A 65 -5.24 10.41 9.40
C LEU A 65 -4.45 10.09 8.12
N MET A 66 -3.69 8.98 8.18
CA MET A 66 -2.87 8.48 7.08
C MET A 66 -1.89 9.53 6.55
N MET A 67 -0.84 9.81 7.33
CA MET A 67 0.20 10.79 6.99
C MET A 67 -0.34 12.22 6.83
N ASP A 68 -0.20 12.98 7.91
CA ASP A 68 -0.44 14.43 7.94
C ASP A 68 -1.77 14.88 7.29
N GLY A 69 -2.81 14.05 7.45
CA GLY A 69 -4.16 14.35 7.00
C GLY A 69 -4.46 13.98 5.54
N ALA A 70 -3.61 13.21 4.85
CA ALA A 70 -3.85 12.80 3.46
C ALA A 70 -5.21 12.12 3.25
N TRP A 71 -5.75 11.44 4.28
CA TRP A 71 -7.09 10.86 4.25
C TRP A 71 -8.21 11.89 4.08
N LEU A 72 -7.96 13.14 4.48
CA LEU A 72 -8.93 14.24 4.41
C LEU A 72 -8.77 15.11 3.16
N HIS A 73 -7.84 14.80 2.27
CA HIS A 73 -7.62 15.57 1.05
C HIS A 73 -8.86 15.58 0.15
N GLU A 74 -9.16 16.74 -0.42
CA GLU A 74 -10.33 16.94 -1.27
C GLU A 74 -10.37 16.08 -2.54
N LYS A 75 -9.20 15.62 -2.99
CA LYS A 75 -9.07 14.73 -4.16
C LYS A 75 -9.16 13.24 -3.81
N ARG A 76 -9.23 12.88 -2.52
CA ARG A 76 -9.46 11.49 -2.14
C ARG A 76 -10.79 10.99 -2.73
N GLY A 77 -10.77 9.79 -3.25
CA GLY A 77 -11.93 9.18 -3.90
C GLY A 77 -12.11 9.58 -5.37
N GLN A 78 -11.34 10.55 -5.90
CA GLN A 78 -11.35 10.89 -7.31
C GLN A 78 -10.40 10.03 -8.15
N ILE A 79 -9.44 9.38 -7.50
CA ILE A 79 -8.42 8.54 -8.11
C ILE A 79 -8.25 7.26 -7.29
N ALA A 80 -7.97 6.15 -7.96
CA ALA A 80 -7.61 4.89 -7.31
C ALA A 80 -6.32 5.06 -6.50
N PHE A 81 -6.36 4.76 -5.20
CA PHE A 81 -5.26 5.00 -4.29
C PHE A 81 -5.20 3.91 -3.21
N ASN A 82 -3.99 3.43 -2.93
CA ASN A 82 -3.78 2.40 -1.93
C ASN A 82 -3.20 3.01 -0.65
N TRP A 83 -3.71 2.52 0.46
CA TRP A 83 -3.36 2.95 1.81
C TRP A 83 -2.70 1.78 2.55
N PRO A 84 -1.35 1.67 2.53
CA PRO A 84 -0.67 0.71 3.39
C PRO A 84 -1.03 0.99 4.85
N THR A 85 -1.53 -0.01 5.53
CA THR A 85 -2.12 0.15 6.85
C THR A 85 -1.75 -1.03 7.73
N ASN A 86 -0.99 -0.80 8.79
CA ASN A 86 -0.53 -1.88 9.66
C ASN A 86 -1.72 -2.60 10.31
N PRO A 87 -1.95 -3.87 9.98
CA PRO A 87 -3.12 -4.61 10.46
C PRO A 87 -3.13 -4.80 11.98
N LYS A 88 -1.95 -4.84 12.61
CA LYS A 88 -1.85 -4.89 14.07
C LYS A 88 -2.34 -3.61 14.73
N ILE A 89 -2.01 -2.45 14.14
CA ILE A 89 -2.48 -1.15 14.66
C ILE A 89 -3.99 -1.04 14.47
N LEU A 90 -4.53 -1.45 13.32
CA LEU A 90 -5.98 -1.50 13.11
C LEU A 90 -6.68 -2.38 14.15
N HIS A 91 -6.10 -3.53 14.49
CA HIS A 91 -6.63 -4.41 15.52
C HIS A 91 -6.58 -3.77 16.92
N MET A 92 -5.53 -3.00 17.22
CA MET A 92 -5.36 -2.31 18.51
C MET A 92 -6.23 -1.06 18.63
N LEU A 93 -6.65 -0.45 17.53
CA LEU A 93 -7.42 0.78 17.45
C LEU A 93 -8.76 0.56 16.75
N PRO A 94 -9.64 -0.28 17.28
CA PRO A 94 -10.84 -0.72 16.56
C PRO A 94 -11.77 0.44 16.17
N GLY A 95 -11.89 1.47 17.00
CA GLY A 95 -12.70 2.66 16.68
C GLY A 95 -12.15 3.45 15.50
N LEU A 96 -10.82 3.63 15.42
CA LEU A 96 -10.17 4.31 14.31
C LEU A 96 -10.23 3.44 13.03
N ALA A 97 -10.01 2.14 13.15
CA ALA A 97 -10.19 1.19 12.07
C ALA A 97 -11.62 1.26 11.48
N GLN A 98 -12.62 1.28 12.34
CA GLN A 98 -14.02 1.47 11.94
C GLN A 98 -14.24 2.77 11.19
N TYR A 99 -13.66 3.87 11.66
CA TYR A 99 -13.74 5.16 10.98
C TYR A 99 -13.19 5.10 9.57
N TYR A 100 -12.00 4.54 9.40
CA TYR A 100 -11.38 4.41 8.09
C TYR A 100 -12.21 3.54 7.13
N TYR A 101 -12.60 2.36 7.56
CA TYR A 101 -13.37 1.44 6.70
C TYR A 101 -14.77 1.97 6.37
N ASN A 102 -15.43 2.66 7.30
CA ASN A 102 -16.75 3.28 7.04
C ASN A 102 -16.66 4.51 6.12
N SER A 103 -15.53 5.22 6.11
CA SER A 103 -15.32 6.41 5.29
C SER A 103 -14.60 6.14 3.96
N MET A 104 -14.29 4.87 3.63
CA MET A 104 -13.74 4.49 2.33
C MET A 104 -14.64 4.93 1.18
N THR A 105 -14.01 5.34 0.09
CA THR A 105 -14.63 5.46 -1.22
C THR A 105 -14.35 4.20 -2.04
N ASP A 106 -14.96 4.06 -3.22
CA ASP A 106 -14.69 2.92 -4.12
C ASP A 106 -13.30 2.96 -4.75
N ASN A 107 -12.62 4.10 -4.63
CA ASN A 107 -11.25 4.32 -5.10
C ASN A 107 -10.19 4.21 -3.99
N ASP A 108 -10.58 3.91 -2.76
CA ASP A 108 -9.66 3.62 -1.66
C ASP A 108 -9.48 2.11 -1.50
N TYR A 109 -8.25 1.66 -1.33
CA TYR A 109 -7.93 0.27 -1.06
C TYR A 109 -6.84 0.16 0.01
N PHE A 110 -7.07 -0.65 1.05
CA PHE A 110 -6.08 -0.88 2.09
C PHE A 110 -5.16 -2.04 1.74
N THR A 111 -3.88 -1.87 2.02
CA THR A 111 -2.83 -2.86 1.82
C THR A 111 -2.02 -3.03 3.10
N VAL A 112 -1.24 -4.08 3.18
CA VAL A 112 -0.30 -4.30 4.28
C VAL A 112 0.97 -3.48 4.00
N PRO A 113 1.46 -2.69 4.95
CA PRO A 113 2.74 -2.02 4.81
C PRO A 113 3.90 -3.00 5.02
N THR A 114 5.09 -2.48 4.96
CA THR A 114 6.36 -3.19 5.06
C THR A 114 6.34 -4.31 6.09
N SER A 115 6.61 -5.50 5.60
CA SER A 115 6.80 -6.77 6.31
C SER A 115 5.58 -7.40 6.98
N GLY A 116 4.42 -6.75 7.11
CA GLY A 116 3.24 -7.36 7.76
C GLY A 116 2.81 -6.65 9.04
N ILE A 117 2.80 -7.34 10.18
CA ILE A 117 2.35 -6.75 11.47
C ILE A 117 3.34 -5.77 12.11
N GLY A 118 4.47 -5.53 11.49
CA GLY A 118 5.51 -4.62 11.94
C GLY A 118 6.81 -4.89 11.19
N TYR A 119 7.84 -4.13 11.48
CA TYR A 119 9.15 -4.36 10.89
C TYR A 119 9.70 -5.72 11.30
N PHE A 120 10.08 -6.52 10.31
CA PHE A 120 10.66 -7.83 10.51
C PHE A 120 11.72 -8.12 9.44
N ASP A 121 12.93 -8.36 9.88
CA ASP A 121 14.01 -8.78 9.00
C ASP A 121 13.95 -10.30 8.77
N ALA A 122 13.26 -10.69 7.72
CA ALA A 122 13.13 -12.09 7.36
C ALA A 122 14.45 -12.72 6.90
N THR A 123 15.39 -11.91 6.40
CA THR A 123 16.68 -12.39 5.87
C THR A 123 17.57 -12.96 6.98
N HIS A 124 17.59 -12.28 8.13
CA HIS A 124 18.43 -12.65 9.27
C HIS A 124 17.67 -13.41 10.38
N SER A 125 16.43 -13.80 10.11
CA SER A 125 15.59 -14.52 11.07
C SER A 125 15.63 -16.03 10.85
N THR A 126 15.35 -16.79 11.91
CA THR A 126 15.20 -18.24 11.83
C THR A 126 13.91 -18.62 11.10
N GLU A 127 13.83 -19.84 10.58
CA GLU A 127 12.62 -20.35 9.94
C GLU A 127 11.42 -20.40 10.91
N GLU A 128 11.67 -20.76 12.17
CA GLU A 128 10.64 -20.75 13.21
C GLU A 128 10.10 -19.34 13.45
N ALA A 129 10.96 -18.34 13.56
CA ALA A 129 10.57 -16.94 13.73
C ALA A 129 9.78 -16.43 12.52
N ARG A 130 10.22 -16.77 11.31
CA ARG A 130 9.47 -16.44 10.06
C ARG A 130 8.10 -17.07 10.04
N SER A 131 8.00 -18.34 10.41
CA SER A 131 6.74 -19.09 10.43
C SER A 131 5.75 -18.52 11.44
N LEU A 132 6.22 -18.21 12.66
CA LEU A 132 5.40 -17.59 13.69
C LEU A 132 4.95 -16.20 13.29
N TYR A 133 5.84 -15.38 12.73
CA TYR A 133 5.53 -14.05 12.24
C TYR A 133 4.49 -14.08 11.11
N ALA A 134 4.65 -15.00 10.15
CA ALA A 134 3.72 -15.17 9.06
C ALA A 134 2.32 -15.57 9.54
N ALA A 135 2.24 -16.52 10.48
CA ALA A 135 0.96 -16.93 11.06
C ALA A 135 0.23 -15.77 11.77
N LYS A 136 0.98 -14.96 12.54
CA LYS A 136 0.41 -13.79 13.22
C LYS A 136 0.05 -12.66 12.26
N SER A 137 0.84 -12.44 11.23
CA SER A 137 0.52 -11.47 10.18
C SER A 137 -0.75 -11.86 9.42
N LYS A 138 -0.90 -13.15 9.10
CA LYS A 138 -2.09 -13.68 8.44
C LYS A 138 -3.36 -13.43 9.26
N GLU A 139 -3.34 -13.79 10.55
CA GLU A 139 -4.47 -13.62 11.47
C GLU A 139 -5.03 -12.17 11.44
N VAL A 140 -4.14 -11.18 11.55
CA VAL A 140 -4.57 -9.79 11.61
C VAL A 140 -4.84 -9.17 10.23
N ALA A 141 -4.17 -9.65 9.17
CA ALA A 141 -4.48 -9.24 7.81
C ALA A 141 -5.86 -9.75 7.36
N GLU A 142 -6.22 -10.99 7.71
CA GLU A 142 -7.56 -11.54 7.47
C GLU A 142 -8.65 -10.76 8.23
N TYR A 143 -8.38 -10.36 9.48
CA TYR A 143 -9.27 -9.49 10.24
C TYR A 143 -9.55 -8.17 9.51
N ALA A 144 -8.53 -7.59 8.89
CA ALA A 144 -8.59 -6.31 8.20
C ALA A 144 -8.84 -6.42 6.68
N ASP A 145 -9.09 -7.62 6.15
CA ASP A 145 -9.35 -7.87 4.72
C ASP A 145 -8.22 -7.35 3.82
N LEU A 146 -6.96 -7.59 4.20
CA LEU A 146 -5.76 -7.12 3.52
C LEU A 146 -5.08 -8.27 2.78
N HIS A 147 -4.84 -8.10 1.47
CA HIS A 147 -4.38 -9.19 0.60
C HIS A 147 -3.12 -8.86 -0.21
N TYR A 148 -2.66 -7.62 -0.18
CA TYR A 148 -1.48 -7.17 -0.90
C TYR A 148 -0.54 -6.45 0.06
N ILE A 149 0.76 -6.60 -0.14
CA ILE A 149 1.78 -6.09 0.79
C ILE A 149 2.86 -5.33 0.04
N ASP A 150 3.38 -4.30 0.68
CA ASP A 150 4.59 -3.62 0.27
C ASP A 150 5.80 -4.14 1.05
N VAL A 151 6.89 -4.45 0.35
CA VAL A 151 8.10 -5.04 0.93
C VAL A 151 9.31 -4.19 0.57
N TRP A 152 9.89 -3.55 1.56
CA TRP A 152 11.04 -2.67 1.37
C TRP A 152 12.35 -3.42 1.06
N TRP A 153 12.42 -4.67 1.44
CA TRP A 153 13.63 -5.48 1.29
C TRP A 153 13.48 -6.41 0.09
N ASN A 154 14.51 -6.45 -0.73
CA ASN A 154 14.65 -7.55 -1.69
C ASN A 154 14.82 -8.83 -0.89
N GLY A 155 13.72 -9.50 -0.60
CA GLY A 155 13.61 -10.57 0.35
C GLY A 155 14.64 -11.70 0.17
N PHE A 156 14.63 -12.62 1.11
CA PHE A 156 15.43 -13.84 1.05
C PHE A 156 14.90 -14.80 -0.04
N GLN A 157 15.70 -15.76 -0.41
CA GLN A 157 15.26 -16.84 -1.31
C GLN A 157 14.04 -17.56 -0.69
N GLY A 158 12.92 -17.55 -1.38
CA GLY A 158 11.63 -18.08 -0.87
C GLY A 158 10.69 -17.05 -0.26
N ASN A 159 11.01 -15.76 -0.36
CA ASN A 159 10.18 -14.65 0.10
C ASN A 159 8.73 -14.75 -0.41
N ASP A 160 8.52 -15.11 -1.66
CA ASP A 160 7.20 -15.23 -2.26
C ASP A 160 6.33 -16.28 -1.55
N LYS A 161 6.91 -17.45 -1.20
CA LYS A 161 6.20 -18.49 -0.45
C LYS A 161 5.90 -18.06 0.99
N TRP A 162 6.81 -17.32 1.59
CA TRP A 162 6.62 -16.78 2.92
C TRP A 162 5.51 -15.75 2.95
N LEU A 163 5.48 -14.80 2.00
CA LEU A 163 4.40 -13.83 1.85
C LEU A 163 3.06 -14.51 1.50
N GLN A 164 3.08 -15.53 0.65
CA GLN A 164 1.91 -16.35 0.38
C GLN A 164 1.37 -17.01 1.65
N SER A 165 2.25 -17.47 2.56
CA SER A 165 1.82 -18.06 3.84
C SER A 165 1.16 -17.07 4.79
N MET A 166 1.37 -15.76 4.59
CA MET A 166 0.63 -14.69 5.26
C MET A 166 -0.76 -14.41 4.63
N GLY A 167 -1.13 -15.13 3.58
CA GLY A 167 -2.38 -14.89 2.83
C GLY A 167 -2.27 -13.80 1.77
N MET A 168 -1.05 -13.35 1.45
CA MET A 168 -0.85 -12.32 0.43
C MET A 168 -1.03 -12.91 -0.97
N LYS A 169 -1.66 -12.13 -1.86
CA LYS A 169 -1.93 -12.48 -3.26
C LYS A 169 -0.95 -11.81 -4.24
N GLY A 170 -0.21 -10.82 -3.79
CA GLY A 170 0.80 -10.12 -4.56
C GLY A 170 1.53 -9.10 -3.71
N TYR A 171 2.66 -8.59 -4.20
CA TYR A 171 3.42 -7.59 -3.46
C TYR A 171 4.19 -6.63 -4.37
N THR A 172 4.42 -5.44 -3.82
CA THR A 172 5.32 -4.44 -4.36
C THR A 172 6.63 -4.45 -3.59
N SER A 173 7.72 -4.13 -4.23
CA SER A 173 9.02 -3.93 -3.58
C SER A 173 9.76 -2.76 -4.22
N TRP A 174 10.69 -2.17 -3.46
CA TRP A 174 11.52 -1.10 -3.97
C TRP A 174 12.73 -1.65 -4.74
N THR A 175 13.13 -0.93 -5.79
CA THR A 175 14.37 -1.16 -6.53
C THR A 175 14.99 0.17 -6.94
N ASP A 176 16.30 0.20 -7.10
CA ASP A 176 17.06 1.30 -7.70
C ASP A 176 17.24 1.14 -9.22
N LYS A 177 16.63 0.09 -9.78
CA LYS A 177 16.72 -0.28 -11.20
C LYS A 177 15.37 -0.06 -11.89
N GLN A 178 15.38 -0.25 -13.23
CA GLN A 178 14.16 -0.24 -14.01
C GLN A 178 13.14 -1.24 -13.45
N GLN A 179 11.89 -0.83 -13.41
CA GLN A 179 10.78 -1.62 -12.92
C GLN A 179 10.70 -2.99 -13.60
N VAL A 180 10.57 -4.05 -12.81
CA VAL A 180 10.55 -5.42 -13.31
C VAL A 180 9.39 -6.19 -12.66
N TRP A 181 8.77 -7.05 -13.47
CA TRP A 181 7.74 -7.98 -13.07
C TRP A 181 8.28 -9.39 -12.87
N TYR A 182 7.84 -10.01 -11.79
CA TYR A 182 8.11 -11.40 -11.49
C TYR A 182 6.81 -12.14 -11.18
N PHE A 183 6.71 -13.36 -11.69
CA PHE A 183 5.60 -14.26 -11.40
C PHE A 183 6.18 -15.58 -10.89
N SER A 184 6.06 -15.80 -9.58
CA SER A 184 6.46 -17.03 -8.94
C SER A 184 5.28 -17.60 -8.12
N ALA A 185 5.41 -17.82 -6.82
CA ALA A 185 4.28 -18.25 -5.98
C ALA A 185 3.16 -17.22 -5.93
N ILE A 186 3.52 -15.92 -5.89
CA ILE A 186 2.63 -14.77 -6.06
C ILE A 186 3.28 -13.73 -6.96
N PRO A 187 2.52 -12.89 -7.68
CA PRO A 187 3.07 -11.84 -8.52
C PRO A 187 3.77 -10.75 -7.69
N ARG A 188 4.86 -10.24 -8.25
CA ARG A 188 5.67 -9.17 -7.68
C ARG A 188 5.94 -8.10 -8.71
N ILE A 189 5.87 -6.84 -8.30
CA ILE A 189 6.42 -5.72 -9.05
C ILE A 189 7.50 -5.01 -8.22
N GLU A 190 8.66 -4.79 -8.82
CA GLU A 190 9.69 -3.91 -8.27
C GLU A 190 9.54 -2.53 -8.84
N SER A 191 9.42 -1.51 -7.98
CA SER A 191 9.19 -0.12 -8.37
C SER A 191 10.36 0.77 -7.99
N GLU A 192 10.82 1.58 -8.95
CA GLU A 192 11.74 2.70 -8.71
C GLU A 192 11.02 4.05 -8.63
N LEU A 193 9.71 4.07 -8.95
CA LEU A 193 8.92 5.29 -9.04
C LEU A 193 8.45 5.72 -7.66
N TYR A 194 9.24 6.58 -7.05
CA TYR A 194 9.13 6.94 -5.67
C TYR A 194 9.03 8.45 -5.50
N TYR A 195 7.92 8.92 -4.91
CA TYR A 195 7.87 10.26 -4.38
C TYR A 195 8.43 10.23 -2.96
N ASP A 196 9.70 10.59 -2.81
CA ASP A 196 10.35 10.66 -1.51
C ASP A 196 10.96 12.04 -1.25
N LEU A 197 11.09 12.33 0.02
CA LEU A 197 11.89 13.44 0.54
C LEU A 197 13.38 13.34 0.14
N TYR A 198 13.85 12.12 -0.15
CA TYR A 198 15.24 11.85 -0.55
C TYR A 198 15.51 12.05 -2.04
N TYR A 199 14.47 12.07 -2.91
CA TYR A 199 14.68 12.37 -4.33
C TYR A 199 14.84 13.88 -4.59
N PRO A 200 15.53 14.25 -5.68
CA PRO A 200 15.67 15.65 -6.04
C PRO A 200 14.34 16.39 -6.06
N PRO A 201 14.29 17.66 -5.63
CA PRO A 201 13.06 18.46 -5.62
C PRO A 201 12.31 18.50 -6.95
N THR A 202 13.00 18.19 -8.05
CA THR A 202 12.42 18.11 -9.40
C THR A 202 11.39 17.02 -9.58
N ARG A 203 11.48 15.89 -8.84
CA ARG A 203 10.50 14.81 -8.93
C ARG A 203 9.29 15.01 -8.00
N ARG A 204 9.32 15.97 -7.11
CA ARG A 204 8.24 16.27 -6.17
C ARG A 204 7.04 16.97 -6.81
N LYS A 205 7.13 17.39 -8.07
CA LYS A 205 6.01 17.98 -8.81
C LYS A 205 5.32 16.89 -9.62
N ALA A 206 4.02 16.83 -9.55
CA ALA A 206 3.22 15.84 -10.28
C ALA A 206 3.49 15.84 -11.79
N ALA A 207 3.67 17.01 -12.40
CA ALA A 207 4.03 17.14 -13.81
C ALA A 207 5.40 16.50 -14.13
N ASN A 208 6.37 16.60 -13.23
CA ASN A 208 7.69 15.98 -13.42
C ASN A 208 7.61 14.46 -13.27
N MET A 209 6.82 13.96 -12.31
CA MET A 209 6.56 12.54 -12.17
C MET A 209 5.85 11.99 -13.42
N ALA A 210 4.84 12.68 -13.93
CA ALA A 210 4.17 12.29 -15.17
C ALA A 210 5.13 12.28 -16.37
N THR A 211 6.02 13.26 -16.48
CA THR A 211 7.06 13.28 -17.53
C THR A 211 8.03 12.10 -17.38
N TYR A 212 8.41 11.77 -16.16
CA TYR A 212 9.26 10.61 -15.90
C TYR A 212 8.56 9.29 -16.25
N ILE A 213 7.29 9.11 -15.84
CA ILE A 213 6.49 7.94 -16.22
C ILE A 213 6.40 7.82 -17.75
N LYS A 214 6.17 8.92 -18.47
CA LYS A 214 6.14 8.92 -19.93
C LYS A 214 7.46 8.44 -20.51
N SER A 215 8.58 8.97 -20.04
CA SER A 215 9.92 8.57 -20.54
C SER A 215 10.24 7.11 -20.27
N GLN A 216 9.86 6.58 -19.12
CA GLN A 216 10.06 5.16 -18.76
C GLN A 216 9.16 4.21 -19.56
N THR A 217 8.05 4.72 -20.07
CA THR A 217 7.05 3.91 -20.80
C THR A 217 6.98 4.22 -22.31
N GLU A 218 7.82 5.13 -22.80
CA GLU A 218 7.80 5.57 -24.21
C GLU A 218 8.04 4.42 -25.20
N SER A 219 9.02 3.58 -24.91
CA SER A 219 9.40 2.43 -25.73
C SER A 219 8.46 1.24 -25.59
N ILE A 220 7.50 1.28 -24.66
CA ILE A 220 6.58 0.17 -24.41
C ILE A 220 5.47 0.18 -25.46
N THR A 221 5.60 -0.71 -26.44
CA THR A 221 4.61 -0.94 -27.50
C THR A 221 3.66 -2.06 -27.14
N ASP A 222 4.17 -3.07 -26.45
CA ASP A 222 3.41 -4.23 -26.03
C ASP A 222 2.66 -3.90 -24.73
N ARG A 223 1.35 -3.77 -24.82
CA ARG A 223 0.44 -3.48 -23.70
C ARG A 223 -0.56 -4.61 -23.53
N PRO A 224 -1.03 -4.87 -22.34
CA PRO A 224 -0.97 -4.02 -21.15
C PRO A 224 0.43 -3.96 -20.51
N TRP A 225 0.68 -2.85 -19.81
CA TRP A 225 1.86 -2.68 -18.97
C TRP A 225 1.45 -2.15 -17.59
N PHE A 226 2.31 -2.32 -16.59
CA PHE A 226 1.94 -2.09 -15.20
C PHE A 226 3.02 -1.27 -14.50
N VAL A 227 2.60 -0.21 -13.80
CA VAL A 227 3.48 0.75 -13.13
C VAL A 227 2.99 0.96 -11.70
N HIS A 228 3.85 0.78 -10.72
CA HIS A 228 3.58 1.14 -9.33
C HIS A 228 4.30 2.44 -8.99
N VAL A 229 3.61 3.36 -8.32
CA VAL A 229 4.12 4.68 -7.94
C VAL A 229 3.85 4.94 -6.47
N TYR A 230 4.90 5.23 -5.72
CA TYR A 230 4.75 5.79 -4.38
C TYR A 230 4.41 7.28 -4.49
N ALA A 231 3.31 7.69 -3.90
CA ALA A 231 2.78 9.05 -3.90
C ALA A 231 2.64 9.57 -2.48
N CYS A 232 2.76 10.88 -2.29
CA CYS A 232 2.58 11.47 -0.96
C CYS A 232 1.12 11.50 -0.52
N ASP A 233 0.19 11.65 -1.45
CA ASP A 233 -1.25 11.78 -1.19
C ASP A 233 -2.08 11.60 -2.47
N PRO A 234 -3.42 11.47 -2.36
CA PRO A 234 -4.32 11.36 -3.50
C PRO A 234 -4.34 12.58 -4.44
N THR A 235 -4.07 13.78 -3.93
CA THR A 235 -4.02 15.00 -4.75
C THR A 235 -2.85 14.92 -5.74
N PHE A 236 -1.68 14.53 -5.24
CA PHE A 236 -0.52 14.30 -6.09
C PHE A 236 -0.79 13.22 -7.15
N ALA A 237 -1.40 12.11 -6.77
CA ALA A 237 -1.74 11.03 -7.71
C ALA A 237 -2.72 11.51 -8.80
N ALA A 238 -3.75 12.26 -8.42
CA ALA A 238 -4.71 12.85 -9.36
C ALA A 238 -4.03 13.82 -10.33
N GLU A 239 -3.14 14.68 -9.83
CA GLU A 239 -2.38 15.61 -10.67
C GLU A 239 -1.41 14.88 -11.62
N VAL A 240 -0.77 13.79 -11.18
CA VAL A 240 0.05 12.95 -12.07
C VAL A 240 -0.81 12.42 -13.21
N MET A 241 -1.97 11.83 -12.91
CA MET A 241 -2.87 11.29 -13.92
C MET A 241 -3.41 12.36 -14.88
N ASN A 242 -3.71 13.57 -14.39
CA ASN A 242 -4.14 14.70 -15.24
C ASN A 242 -3.06 15.15 -16.24
N ASN A 243 -1.78 14.86 -15.98
CA ASN A 243 -0.67 15.13 -16.88
C ASN A 243 -0.33 13.93 -17.80
N LEU A 244 -1.06 12.83 -17.71
CA LEU A 244 -0.88 11.63 -18.54
C LEU A 244 -2.04 11.49 -19.55
N PRO A 245 -1.78 11.03 -20.79
CA PRO A 245 -2.82 10.76 -21.78
C PRO A 245 -3.79 9.66 -21.30
N ALA A 246 -5.07 9.99 -21.13
CA ALA A 246 -6.08 9.06 -20.62
C ALA A 246 -6.39 7.88 -21.56
N ASP A 247 -6.12 8.04 -22.86
CA ASP A 247 -6.22 6.97 -23.84
C ASP A 247 -5.15 5.90 -23.67
N ARG A 248 -4.01 6.25 -23.06
CA ARG A 248 -2.87 5.37 -22.85
C ARG A 248 -2.74 4.87 -21.40
N PHE A 249 -3.13 5.67 -20.41
CA PHE A 249 -2.92 5.38 -18.98
C PHE A 249 -4.24 5.22 -18.24
N LYS A 250 -4.26 4.33 -17.23
CA LYS A 250 -5.41 4.10 -16.35
C LYS A 250 -4.94 3.85 -14.93
N ALA A 251 -5.46 4.61 -13.97
CA ALA A 251 -5.21 4.35 -12.55
C ALA A 251 -6.15 3.27 -12.03
N VAL A 252 -5.63 2.33 -11.24
CA VAL A 252 -6.38 1.24 -10.61
C VAL A 252 -5.88 0.97 -9.20
N CYS A 253 -6.74 0.45 -8.33
CA CYS A 253 -6.32 -0.04 -7.02
C CYS A 253 -5.52 -1.34 -7.14
N MET A 254 -4.80 -1.69 -6.09
CA MET A 254 -3.84 -2.80 -6.12
C MET A 254 -4.48 -4.17 -6.37
N ASP A 255 -5.71 -4.39 -5.92
CA ASP A 255 -6.48 -5.59 -6.21
C ASP A 255 -6.73 -5.77 -7.73
N GLU A 256 -7.23 -4.72 -8.40
CA GLU A 256 -7.46 -4.71 -9.84
C GLU A 256 -6.14 -4.77 -10.62
N PHE A 257 -5.11 -4.09 -10.14
CA PHE A 257 -3.79 -4.06 -10.74
C PHE A 257 -3.17 -5.46 -10.86
N PHE A 258 -3.16 -6.22 -9.77
CA PHE A 258 -2.62 -7.58 -9.79
C PHE A 258 -3.53 -8.56 -10.54
N ALA A 259 -4.85 -8.42 -10.44
CA ALA A 259 -5.79 -9.24 -11.21
C ALA A 259 -5.60 -9.06 -12.72
N LEU A 260 -5.45 -7.80 -13.18
CA LEU A 260 -5.15 -7.47 -14.57
C LEU A 260 -3.79 -8.03 -15.01
N ALA A 261 -2.76 -7.92 -14.17
CA ALA A 261 -1.43 -8.42 -14.49
C ALA A 261 -1.39 -9.95 -14.63
N ILE A 262 -2.07 -10.66 -13.74
CA ILE A 262 -2.21 -12.12 -13.82
C ILE A 262 -2.95 -12.52 -15.09
N LYS A 263 -4.07 -11.84 -15.40
CA LYS A 263 -4.88 -12.12 -16.58
C LYS A 263 -4.15 -11.80 -17.90
N ALA A 264 -3.33 -10.77 -17.90
CA ALA A 264 -2.54 -10.38 -19.06
C ALA A 264 -1.39 -11.34 -19.37
N LYS A 265 -0.91 -12.09 -18.37
CA LYS A 265 0.14 -13.10 -18.54
C LYS A 265 -0.39 -14.40 -19.14
N ASN A 266 -1.63 -14.76 -18.87
CA ASN A 266 -2.28 -15.99 -19.32
C ASN A 266 -2.87 -15.83 -20.72
#